data_6d17741da2576aab25c86c0888712b32
#
_entry.id   6d17741da2576aab25c86c0888712b32
#
_cell.length_a   1.000
_cell.length_b   1.000
_cell.length_c   1.000
_cell.angle_alpha   90.00
_cell.angle_beta   90.00
_cell.angle_gamma   90.00
#
_symmetry.space_group_name_H-M   'P 1'
#
loop_
_entity.id
_entity.type
_entity.pdbx_description
1 polymer ?
#
loop_
_entity_poly.entity_id
_entity_poly.type
_entity_poly.pdbx_seq_one_letter_code
_entity_poly.pdbx_strand_id
1 'polypeptide(L)'
;METQDYQVTHADITKFRARGYTNEDILPKVSEKRNTGLMNYFTLWMGSVHNIPNYAAVGGFLVLGMSPINVMLALVVSALVVAVFMTMNGLAGSKYGIPFSMHLRSTYGNTGSKLPGFLRGGIAAIAWFGLQNYTGSQALLILIGKLWPGFLTIGDGATILGISIPGLIAFTVFWAANLLIGLGGGG
;
A
#
# COMPACT_ATOMS: atom_id res chain seq x y z
N MET A 1 16.07 27.04 12.09
CA MET A 1 16.99 25.98 11.63
C MET A 1 16.63 25.72 10.17
N GLU A 2 17.28 26.41 9.25
CA GLU A 2 17.08 26.20 7.81
C GLU A 2 17.48 24.75 7.50
N THR A 3 16.50 23.97 7.12
CA THR A 3 16.77 22.66 6.55
C THR A 3 17.39 22.91 5.18
N GLN A 4 18.72 22.85 5.09
CA GLN A 4 19.38 22.77 3.80
C GLN A 4 18.85 21.51 3.11
N ASP A 5 17.91 21.70 2.19
CA ASP A 5 17.45 20.64 1.33
C ASP A 5 18.64 20.15 0.51
N TYR A 6 18.95 18.87 0.66
CA TYR A 6 20.03 18.25 -0.12
C TYR A 6 19.64 18.27 -1.60
N GLN A 7 20.24 19.21 -2.32
CA GLN A 7 19.96 19.38 -3.75
C GLN A 7 20.74 18.34 -4.56
N VAL A 8 19.99 17.47 -5.22
CA VAL A 8 20.55 16.49 -6.17
C VAL A 8 20.49 17.09 -7.57
N THR A 9 21.65 17.20 -8.21
CA THR A 9 21.79 17.71 -9.57
C THR A 9 21.96 16.58 -10.58
N HIS A 10 21.79 16.88 -11.86
CA HIS A 10 22.07 15.92 -12.94
C HIS A 10 23.54 15.46 -12.95
N ALA A 11 24.47 16.33 -12.52
CA ALA A 11 25.89 15.99 -12.38
C ALA A 11 26.10 14.92 -11.29
N ASP A 12 25.35 14.95 -10.20
CA ASP A 12 25.43 13.94 -9.15
C ASP A 12 24.91 12.59 -9.63
N ILE A 13 23.82 12.57 -10.40
CA ILE A 13 23.31 11.35 -11.03
C ILE A 13 24.37 10.74 -11.97
N THR A 14 25.04 11.56 -12.75
CA THR A 14 26.12 11.10 -13.64
C THR A 14 27.27 10.47 -12.84
N LYS A 15 27.66 11.06 -11.70
CA LYS A 15 28.67 10.48 -10.80
C LYS A 15 28.22 9.13 -10.21
N PHE A 16 26.94 9.00 -9.83
CA PHE A 16 26.43 7.72 -9.34
C PHE A 16 26.45 6.64 -10.43
N ARG A 17 26.06 6.98 -11.66
CA ARG A 17 26.14 6.06 -12.81
C ARG A 17 27.59 5.62 -13.10
N ALA A 18 28.54 6.54 -13.05
CA ALA A 18 29.96 6.25 -13.22
C ALA A 18 30.50 5.30 -12.14
N ARG A 19 29.88 5.27 -10.95
CA ARG A 19 30.20 4.33 -9.86
C ARG A 19 29.48 2.99 -9.97
N GLY A 20 28.76 2.72 -11.06
CA GLY A 20 28.06 1.47 -11.32
C GLY A 20 26.60 1.41 -10.81
N TYR A 21 26.04 2.52 -10.32
CA TYR A 21 24.62 2.59 -9.96
C TYR A 21 23.79 2.91 -11.22
N THR A 22 23.35 1.87 -11.92
CA THR A 22 22.66 2.01 -13.21
C THR A 22 21.13 1.94 -13.10
N ASN A 23 20.60 1.41 -11.99
CA ASN A 23 19.15 1.30 -11.80
C ASN A 23 18.59 2.67 -11.37
N GLU A 24 17.74 3.24 -12.22
CA GLU A 24 17.13 4.56 -12.00
C GLU A 24 16.15 4.59 -10.83
N ASP A 25 15.50 3.46 -10.51
CA ASP A 25 14.54 3.36 -9.42
C ASP A 25 15.19 3.52 -8.02
N ILE A 26 16.49 3.31 -7.92
CA ILE A 26 17.23 3.46 -6.66
C ILE A 26 18.03 4.75 -6.57
N LEU A 27 18.16 5.49 -7.68
CA LEU A 27 18.84 6.77 -7.68
C LEU A 27 18.02 7.87 -7.02
N PRO A 28 18.65 8.84 -6.34
CA PRO A 28 17.93 9.98 -5.80
C PRO A 28 17.25 10.79 -6.91
N LYS A 29 16.01 11.19 -6.67
CA LYS A 29 15.28 12.04 -7.62
C LYS A 29 15.92 13.44 -7.66
N VAL A 30 16.19 13.93 -8.86
CA VAL A 30 16.74 15.29 -9.07
C VAL A 30 15.79 16.32 -8.45
N SER A 31 16.35 17.35 -7.80
CA SER A 31 15.56 18.33 -7.04
C SER A 31 14.49 19.03 -7.88
N GLU A 32 14.80 19.35 -9.12
CA GLU A 32 13.85 19.96 -10.07
C GLU A 32 12.61 19.10 -10.36
N LYS A 33 12.72 17.78 -10.23
CA LYS A 33 11.63 16.83 -10.45
C LYS A 33 10.84 16.49 -9.18
N ARG A 34 11.16 17.13 -8.04
CA ARG A 34 10.46 16.93 -6.76
C ARG A 34 9.30 17.92 -6.67
N ASN A 35 8.23 17.63 -7.38
CA ASN A 35 7.05 18.51 -7.50
C ASN A 35 5.83 18.02 -6.72
N THR A 36 6.01 17.09 -5.79
CA THR A 36 4.93 16.54 -4.98
C THR A 36 4.48 17.54 -3.93
N GLY A 37 3.34 18.17 -4.14
CA GLY A 37 2.75 19.14 -3.22
C GLY A 37 1.89 18.51 -2.12
N LEU A 38 1.41 19.35 -1.20
CA LEU A 38 0.58 18.92 -0.07
C LEU A 38 -0.68 18.16 -0.52
N MET A 39 -1.33 18.63 -1.60
CA MET A 39 -2.54 17.98 -2.11
C MET A 39 -2.25 16.58 -2.66
N ASN A 40 -1.10 16.37 -3.29
CA ASN A 40 -0.70 15.05 -3.78
C ASN A 40 -0.48 14.07 -2.61
N TYR A 41 0.14 14.53 -1.51
CA TYR A 41 0.26 13.73 -0.29
C TYR A 41 -1.11 13.43 0.32
N PHE A 42 -1.98 14.42 0.41
CA PHE A 42 -3.33 14.24 0.94
C PHE A 42 -4.11 13.20 0.14
N THR A 43 -4.16 13.31 -1.18
CA THR A 43 -4.88 12.36 -2.05
C THR A 43 -4.28 10.96 -1.98
N LEU A 44 -2.94 10.83 -1.94
CA LEU A 44 -2.25 9.56 -1.78
C LEU A 44 -2.65 8.86 -0.47
N TRP A 45 -2.65 9.61 0.64
CA TRP A 45 -3.01 9.06 1.94
C TRP A 45 -4.50 8.77 2.06
N MET A 46 -5.36 9.62 1.49
CA MET A 46 -6.80 9.35 1.41
C MET A 46 -7.07 8.02 0.69
N GLY A 47 -6.43 7.79 -0.45
CA GLY A 47 -6.56 6.51 -1.17
C GLY A 47 -6.01 5.30 -0.40
N SER A 48 -4.97 5.50 0.42
CA SER A 48 -4.36 4.41 1.20
C SER A 48 -5.15 4.04 2.46
N VAL A 49 -5.79 5.02 3.11
CA VAL A 49 -6.55 4.82 4.36
C VAL A 49 -7.93 4.21 4.07
N HIS A 50 -8.58 4.63 2.98
CA HIS A 50 -9.90 4.14 2.59
C HIS A 50 -9.80 2.76 1.93
N ASN A 51 -9.81 1.72 2.74
CA ASN A 51 -9.83 0.34 2.25
C ASN A 51 -10.75 -0.54 3.11
N ILE A 52 -11.30 -1.59 2.50
CA ILE A 52 -12.26 -2.49 3.15
C ILE A 52 -11.69 -3.18 4.39
N PRO A 53 -10.45 -3.69 4.41
CA PRO A 53 -9.86 -4.28 5.60
C PRO A 53 -9.85 -3.35 6.82
N ASN A 54 -9.56 -2.06 6.64
CA ASN A 54 -9.58 -1.09 7.74
C ASN A 54 -10.99 -0.91 8.29
N TYR A 55 -12.01 -0.81 7.43
CA TYR A 55 -13.39 -0.71 7.88
C TYR A 55 -13.87 -1.99 8.58
N ALA A 56 -13.49 -3.16 8.08
CA ALA A 56 -13.81 -4.44 8.71
C ALA A 56 -13.15 -4.57 10.09
N ALA A 57 -11.92 -4.10 10.26
CA ALA A 57 -11.24 -4.08 11.56
C ALA A 57 -11.98 -3.20 12.58
N VAL A 58 -12.42 -2.00 12.15
CA VAL A 58 -13.22 -1.10 13.00
C VAL A 58 -14.56 -1.75 13.40
N GLY A 59 -15.26 -2.39 12.45
CA GLY A 59 -16.45 -3.17 12.72
C GLY A 59 -16.21 -4.31 13.70
N GLY A 60 -15.06 -4.97 13.60
CA GLY A 60 -14.64 -6.05 14.52
C GLY A 60 -14.55 -5.60 15.98
N PHE A 61 -14.08 -4.39 16.25
CA PHE A 61 -14.04 -3.86 17.63
C PHE A 61 -15.45 -3.68 18.24
N LEU A 62 -16.42 -3.29 17.42
CA LEU A 62 -17.82 -3.20 17.87
C LEU A 62 -18.39 -4.59 18.19
N VAL A 63 -18.09 -5.60 17.38
CA VAL A 63 -18.49 -7.00 17.62
C VAL A 63 -17.84 -7.55 18.91
N LEU A 64 -16.63 -7.14 19.23
CA LEU A 64 -15.93 -7.49 20.49
C LEU A 64 -16.51 -6.77 21.72
N GLY A 65 -17.55 -5.95 21.55
CA GLY A 65 -18.26 -5.30 22.67
C GLY A 65 -17.71 -3.91 23.02
N MET A 66 -16.81 -3.34 22.22
CA MET A 66 -16.39 -1.94 22.44
C MET A 66 -17.53 -0.98 22.11
N SER A 67 -17.74 0.01 22.96
CA SER A 67 -18.73 1.05 22.66
C SER A 67 -18.29 1.91 21.46
N PRO A 68 -19.22 2.43 20.64
CA PRO A 68 -18.88 3.29 19.50
C PRO A 68 -18.01 4.48 19.88
N ILE A 69 -18.23 5.07 21.05
CA ILE A 69 -17.44 6.22 21.53
C ILE A 69 -15.99 5.83 21.81
N ASN A 70 -15.76 4.65 22.42
CA ASN A 70 -14.42 4.15 22.69
C ASN A 70 -13.68 3.80 21.41
N VAL A 71 -14.37 3.24 20.42
CA VAL A 71 -13.81 2.98 19.09
C VAL A 71 -13.41 4.30 18.42
N MET A 72 -14.26 5.32 18.45
CA MET A 72 -13.94 6.65 17.88
C MET A 72 -12.74 7.30 18.58
N LEU A 73 -12.67 7.26 19.91
CA LEU A 73 -11.53 7.78 20.67
C LEU A 73 -10.24 7.03 20.32
N ALA A 74 -10.30 5.70 20.24
CA ALA A 74 -9.15 4.89 19.85
C ALA A 74 -8.68 5.22 18.43
N LEU A 75 -9.59 5.44 17.49
CA LEU A 75 -9.26 5.86 16.11
C LEU A 75 -8.58 7.23 16.08
N VAL A 76 -9.08 8.21 16.84
CA VAL A 76 -8.45 9.54 16.89
C VAL A 76 -7.04 9.44 17.48
N VAL A 77 -6.87 8.76 18.60
CA VAL A 77 -5.55 8.59 19.23
C VAL A 77 -4.59 7.85 18.30
N SER A 78 -5.03 6.75 17.68
CA SER A 78 -4.20 5.98 16.76
C SER A 78 -3.83 6.79 15.54
N ALA A 79 -4.74 7.59 14.99
CA ALA A 79 -4.46 8.47 13.85
C ALA A 79 -3.38 9.50 14.17
N LEU A 80 -3.43 10.12 15.36
CA LEU A 80 -2.40 11.07 15.81
C LEU A 80 -1.03 10.40 15.96
N VAL A 81 -0.99 9.22 16.60
CA VAL A 81 0.26 8.45 16.77
C VAL A 81 0.84 8.06 15.41
N VAL A 82 0.01 7.51 14.53
CA VAL A 82 0.42 7.11 13.17
C VAL A 82 0.91 8.33 12.38
N ALA A 83 0.21 9.47 12.44
CA ALA A 83 0.61 10.67 11.72
C ALA A 83 2.02 11.14 12.13
N VAL A 84 2.35 11.14 13.42
CA VAL A 84 3.69 11.50 13.90
C VAL A 84 4.76 10.54 13.34
N PHE A 85 4.58 9.23 13.54
CA PHE A 85 5.58 8.26 13.10
C PHE A 85 5.72 8.18 11.58
N MET A 86 4.62 8.29 10.85
CA MET A 86 4.65 8.30 9.37
C MET A 86 5.33 9.55 8.82
N THR A 87 5.11 10.72 9.45
CA THR A 87 5.81 11.95 9.08
C THR A 87 7.32 11.81 9.31
N MET A 88 7.73 11.29 10.48
CA MET A 88 9.14 11.05 10.77
C MET A 88 9.77 10.09 9.77
N ASN A 89 9.07 9.01 9.42
CA ASN A 89 9.56 8.03 8.44
C ASN A 89 9.62 8.61 7.01
N GLY A 90 8.68 9.49 6.66
CA GLY A 90 8.63 10.15 5.35
C GLY A 90 9.69 11.23 5.13
N LEU A 91 10.26 11.81 6.19
CA LEU A 91 11.25 12.87 6.11
C LEU A 91 12.46 12.51 5.24
N ALA A 92 12.95 11.28 5.32
CA ALA A 92 14.11 10.84 4.53
C ALA A 92 13.80 10.84 3.03
N GLY A 93 12.63 10.37 2.63
CA GLY A 93 12.18 10.38 1.23
C GLY A 93 12.00 11.79 0.70
N SER A 94 11.37 12.66 1.47
CA SER A 94 11.14 14.06 1.13
C SER A 94 12.45 14.85 1.02
N LYS A 95 13.32 14.72 2.03
CA LYS A 95 14.57 15.47 2.12
C LYS A 95 15.62 15.05 1.08
N TYR A 96 15.79 13.75 0.87
CA TYR A 96 16.85 13.20 0.01
C TYR A 96 16.35 12.72 -1.35
N GLY A 97 15.06 12.62 -1.55
CA GLY A 97 14.46 12.10 -2.79
C GLY A 97 14.81 10.63 -3.05
N ILE A 98 15.00 9.84 -2.01
CA ILE A 98 15.40 8.42 -2.10
C ILE A 98 14.23 7.50 -1.77
N PRO A 99 14.13 6.33 -2.43
CA PRO A 99 13.13 5.33 -2.09
C PRO A 99 13.45 4.64 -0.76
N PHE A 100 12.45 3.97 -0.17
CA PHE A 100 12.56 3.26 1.09
C PHE A 100 13.72 2.25 1.12
N SER A 101 13.93 1.52 0.03
CA SER A 101 15.02 0.54 -0.10
C SER A 101 16.41 1.16 0.07
N MET A 102 16.60 2.39 -0.37
CA MET A 102 17.84 3.12 -0.19
C MET A 102 17.98 3.68 1.22
N HIS A 103 16.88 4.15 1.81
CA HIS A 103 16.89 4.60 3.20
C HIS A 103 17.28 3.48 4.16
N LEU A 104 16.80 2.25 3.93
CA LEU A 104 17.21 1.09 4.74
C LEU A 104 18.71 0.83 4.75
N ARG A 105 19.42 1.15 3.67
CA ARG A 105 20.87 0.93 3.57
C ARG A 105 21.68 1.79 4.54
N SER A 106 21.17 2.94 4.91
CA SER A 106 21.82 3.81 5.90
C SER A 106 21.89 3.18 7.29
N THR A 107 20.89 2.36 7.63
CA THR A 107 20.79 1.71 8.95
C THR A 107 21.33 0.27 8.95
N TYR A 108 21.00 -0.51 7.91
CA TYR A 108 21.29 -1.95 7.86
C TYR A 108 22.48 -2.29 6.94
N GLY A 109 23.08 -1.30 6.29
CA GLY A 109 24.10 -1.52 5.27
C GLY A 109 23.53 -2.14 3.99
N ASN A 110 24.40 -2.37 3.00
CA ASN A 110 23.97 -2.83 1.67
C ASN A 110 23.41 -4.27 1.68
N THR A 111 23.99 -5.15 2.50
CA THR A 111 23.56 -6.56 2.58
C THR A 111 22.38 -6.71 3.54
N GLY A 112 22.45 -6.09 4.73
CA GLY A 112 21.42 -6.22 5.75
C GLY A 112 20.07 -5.61 5.34
N SER A 113 20.08 -4.59 4.49
CA SER A 113 18.84 -3.95 3.99
C SER A 113 18.01 -4.84 3.06
N LYS A 114 18.59 -5.91 2.50
CA LYS A 114 17.87 -6.83 1.60
C LYS A 114 16.74 -7.55 2.31
N LEU A 115 16.95 -7.99 3.56
CA LEU A 115 15.94 -8.72 4.32
C LEU A 115 14.70 -7.85 4.63
N PRO A 116 14.80 -6.69 5.32
CA PRO A 116 13.63 -5.85 5.57
C PRO A 116 13.01 -5.30 4.28
N GLY A 117 13.80 -5.06 3.24
CA GLY A 117 13.30 -4.68 1.92
C GLY A 117 12.44 -5.77 1.30
N PHE A 118 12.87 -7.03 1.33
CA PHE A 118 12.10 -8.18 0.84
C PHE A 118 10.86 -8.45 1.70
N LEU A 119 10.98 -8.37 3.03
CA LEU A 119 9.83 -8.56 3.91
C LEU A 119 8.73 -7.54 3.63
N ARG A 120 9.08 -6.28 3.42
CA ARG A 120 8.10 -5.23 3.13
C ARG A 120 7.60 -5.27 1.68
N GLY A 121 8.51 -5.31 0.71
CA GLY A 121 8.18 -5.22 -0.72
C GLY A 121 7.68 -6.52 -1.33
N GLY A 122 7.99 -7.67 -0.72
CA GLY A 122 7.55 -9.00 -1.13
C GLY A 122 6.45 -9.53 -0.22
N ILE A 123 6.82 -10.04 0.94
CA ILE A 123 5.88 -10.81 1.79
C ILE A 123 4.70 -9.96 2.26
N ALA A 124 4.97 -8.79 2.83
CA ALA A 124 3.89 -7.93 3.34
C ALA A 124 3.00 -7.39 2.20
N ALA A 125 3.58 -7.07 1.04
CA ALA A 125 2.82 -6.63 -0.12
C ALA A 125 1.90 -7.73 -0.66
N ILE A 126 2.38 -8.98 -0.78
CA ILE A 126 1.57 -10.12 -1.22
C ILE A 126 0.45 -10.41 -0.22
N ALA A 127 0.76 -10.44 1.08
CA ALA A 127 -0.24 -10.68 2.12
C ALA A 127 -1.33 -9.60 2.13
N TRP A 128 -0.95 -8.33 2.04
CA TRP A 128 -1.90 -7.21 1.99
C TRP A 128 -2.75 -7.23 0.74
N PHE A 129 -2.13 -7.44 -0.42
CA PHE A 129 -2.85 -7.55 -1.70
C PHE A 129 -3.82 -8.74 -1.69
N GLY A 130 -3.41 -9.90 -1.15
CA GLY A 130 -4.28 -11.06 -0.98
C GLY A 130 -5.49 -10.79 -0.11
N LEU A 131 -5.29 -10.15 1.05
CA LEU A 131 -6.36 -9.77 1.96
C LEU A 131 -7.34 -8.80 1.29
N GLN A 132 -6.84 -7.80 0.61
CA GLN A 132 -7.65 -6.79 -0.08
C GLN A 132 -8.44 -7.39 -1.24
N ASN A 133 -7.82 -8.28 -2.03
CA ASN A 133 -8.51 -9.01 -3.09
C ASN A 133 -9.60 -9.94 -2.55
N TYR A 134 -9.33 -10.66 -1.47
CA TYR A 134 -10.33 -11.53 -0.85
C TYR A 134 -11.55 -10.72 -0.38
N THR A 135 -11.33 -9.67 0.41
CA THR A 135 -12.44 -8.84 0.93
C THR A 135 -13.20 -8.11 -0.19
N GLY A 136 -12.48 -7.60 -1.19
CA GLY A 136 -13.11 -6.95 -2.36
C GLY A 136 -13.90 -7.92 -3.22
N SER A 137 -13.42 -9.16 -3.39
CA SER A 137 -14.14 -10.21 -4.12
C SER A 137 -15.44 -10.64 -3.43
N GLN A 138 -15.49 -10.62 -2.09
CA GLN A 138 -16.73 -10.86 -1.35
C GLN A 138 -17.78 -9.77 -1.62
N ALA A 139 -17.37 -8.51 -1.69
CA ALA A 139 -18.26 -7.41 -2.06
C ALA A 139 -18.79 -7.57 -3.50
N LEU A 140 -17.91 -7.97 -4.43
CA LEU A 140 -18.27 -8.24 -5.81
C LEU A 140 -19.26 -9.43 -5.91
N LEU A 141 -19.02 -10.51 -5.16
CA LEU A 141 -19.91 -11.67 -5.08
C LEU A 141 -21.31 -11.28 -4.63
N ILE A 142 -21.42 -10.45 -3.59
CA ILE A 142 -22.71 -9.94 -3.09
C ILE A 142 -23.40 -9.08 -4.15
N LEU A 143 -22.66 -8.21 -4.82
CA LEU A 143 -23.19 -7.34 -5.86
C LEU A 143 -23.74 -8.16 -7.03
N ILE A 144 -22.97 -9.11 -7.56
CA ILE A 144 -23.40 -9.97 -8.66
C ILE A 144 -24.58 -10.82 -8.23
N GLY A 145 -24.55 -11.40 -7.04
CA GLY A 145 -25.66 -12.20 -6.51
C GLY A 145 -26.98 -11.44 -6.37
N LYS A 146 -26.93 -10.13 -6.07
CA LYS A 146 -28.12 -9.27 -6.06
C LYS A 146 -28.64 -8.95 -7.45
N LEU A 147 -27.76 -8.74 -8.42
CA LEU A 147 -28.13 -8.45 -9.81
C LEU A 147 -28.55 -9.71 -10.56
N TRP A 148 -27.95 -10.82 -10.26
CA TRP A 148 -28.19 -12.11 -10.89
C TRP A 148 -28.14 -13.25 -9.85
N PRO A 149 -29.29 -13.56 -9.19
CA PRO A 149 -29.36 -14.58 -8.13
C PRO A 149 -28.87 -15.97 -8.58
N GLY A 150 -29.12 -16.34 -9.84
CA GLY A 150 -28.66 -17.61 -10.43
C GLY A 150 -27.13 -17.77 -10.46
N PHE A 151 -26.38 -16.68 -10.34
CA PHE A 151 -24.92 -16.74 -10.23
C PHE A 151 -24.46 -17.49 -8.97
N LEU A 152 -25.18 -17.33 -7.86
CA LEU A 152 -24.82 -17.96 -6.59
C LEU A 152 -25.02 -19.47 -6.57
N THR A 153 -25.83 -20.01 -7.50
CA THR A 153 -26.10 -21.46 -7.63
C THR A 153 -25.14 -22.18 -8.58
N ILE A 154 -24.24 -21.45 -9.25
CA ILE A 154 -23.25 -22.04 -10.15
C ILE A 154 -22.36 -23.01 -9.37
N GLY A 155 -22.25 -24.24 -9.89
CA GLY A 155 -21.43 -25.29 -9.28
C GLY A 155 -22.12 -26.11 -8.19
N ASP A 156 -23.45 -25.95 -8.03
CA ASP A 156 -24.31 -26.79 -7.14
C ASP A 156 -23.73 -26.95 -5.71
N GLY A 157 -23.16 -25.87 -5.16
CA GLY A 157 -22.54 -25.89 -3.83
C GLY A 157 -21.11 -26.44 -3.78
N ALA A 158 -20.52 -26.80 -4.91
CA ALA A 158 -19.12 -27.24 -4.96
C ALA A 158 -18.17 -26.17 -4.46
N THR A 159 -17.12 -26.60 -3.75
CA THR A 159 -16.08 -25.72 -3.22
C THR A 159 -14.70 -26.18 -3.65
N ILE A 160 -13.80 -25.24 -3.91
CA ILE A 160 -12.37 -25.47 -4.16
C ILE A 160 -11.60 -24.71 -3.07
N LEU A 161 -10.79 -25.42 -2.30
CA LEU A 161 -10.03 -24.86 -1.17
C LEU A 161 -10.94 -24.12 -0.14
N GLY A 162 -12.19 -24.59 0.03
CA GLY A 162 -13.15 -23.97 0.92
C GLY A 162 -13.86 -22.72 0.37
N ILE A 163 -13.61 -22.36 -0.89
CA ILE A 163 -14.25 -21.23 -1.58
C ILE A 163 -15.28 -21.79 -2.57
N SER A 164 -16.51 -21.26 -2.56
CA SER A 164 -17.54 -21.63 -3.53
C SER A 164 -17.14 -21.26 -4.96
N ILE A 165 -17.67 -21.97 -5.95
CA ILE A 165 -17.38 -21.67 -7.37
C ILE A 165 -17.71 -20.21 -7.73
N PRO A 166 -18.89 -19.65 -7.35
CA PRO A 166 -19.16 -18.21 -7.56
C PRO A 166 -18.14 -17.30 -6.86
N GLY A 167 -17.72 -17.67 -5.64
CA GLY A 167 -16.69 -16.95 -4.89
C GLY A 167 -15.34 -16.95 -5.59
N LEU A 168 -14.94 -18.08 -6.16
CA LEU A 168 -13.69 -18.21 -6.93
C LEU A 168 -13.73 -17.37 -8.22
N ILE A 169 -14.86 -17.37 -8.91
CA ILE A 169 -15.06 -16.53 -10.10
C ILE A 169 -14.97 -15.04 -9.73
N ALA A 170 -15.68 -14.62 -8.68
CA ALA A 170 -15.63 -13.24 -8.19
C ALA A 170 -14.22 -12.84 -7.77
N PHE A 171 -13.47 -13.73 -7.09
CA PHE A 171 -12.08 -13.50 -6.72
C PHE A 171 -11.19 -13.31 -7.95
N THR A 172 -11.30 -14.18 -8.93
CA THR A 172 -10.48 -14.13 -10.15
C THR A 172 -10.74 -12.86 -10.95
N VAL A 173 -12.02 -12.48 -11.10
CA VAL A 173 -12.40 -11.25 -11.81
C VAL A 173 -11.87 -10.02 -11.07
N PHE A 174 -12.04 -9.96 -9.76
CA PHE A 174 -11.57 -8.83 -8.95
C PHE A 174 -10.05 -8.73 -8.96
N TRP A 175 -9.35 -9.87 -8.85
CA TRP A 175 -7.89 -9.95 -8.95
C TRP A 175 -7.39 -9.47 -10.31
N ALA A 176 -8.00 -9.94 -11.41
CA ALA A 176 -7.63 -9.52 -12.76
C ALA A 176 -7.83 -8.00 -12.97
N ALA A 177 -8.96 -7.45 -12.47
CA ALA A 177 -9.21 -6.01 -12.53
C ALA A 177 -8.13 -5.21 -11.79
N ASN A 178 -7.76 -5.62 -10.57
CA ASN A 178 -6.69 -4.97 -9.81
C ASN A 178 -5.32 -5.09 -10.50
N LEU A 179 -5.03 -6.26 -11.10
CA LEU A 179 -3.80 -6.45 -11.86
C LEU A 179 -3.72 -5.51 -13.06
N LEU A 180 -4.81 -5.40 -13.83
CA LEU A 180 -4.87 -4.52 -15.00
C LEU A 180 -4.71 -3.04 -14.60
N ILE A 181 -5.35 -2.61 -13.50
CA ILE A 181 -5.18 -1.25 -12.96
C ILE A 181 -3.72 -1.03 -12.53
N GLY A 182 -3.13 -2.00 -11.83
CA GLY A 182 -1.74 -1.93 -11.40
C GLY A 182 -0.73 -1.88 -12.55
N LEU A 183 -0.97 -2.64 -13.62
CA LEU A 183 -0.14 -2.62 -14.83
C LEU A 183 -0.29 -1.30 -15.60
N GLY A 184 -1.44 -0.63 -15.50
CA GLY A 184 -1.66 0.69 -16.10
C GLY A 184 -0.83 1.80 -15.47
N GLY A 185 -0.18 1.53 -14.36
CA GLY A 185 0.66 2.46 -13.61
C GLY A 185 -0.16 3.53 -12.88
N GLY A 186 0.15 3.77 -11.62
CA GLY A 186 -0.26 4.96 -10.90
C GLY A 186 0.71 6.09 -11.23
N GLY A 187 0.62 6.62 -12.43
CA GLY A 187 1.45 7.72 -12.88
C GLY A 187 1.01 9.07 -12.34
#